data_59f3388c81593835e5f63e2a7c8ab4c5
#
_entry.id   59f3388c81593835e5f63e2a7c8ab4c5
#
_cell.length_a   1.000
_cell.length_b   1.000
_cell.length_c   1.000
_cell.angle_alpha   90.00
_cell.angle_beta   90.00
_cell.angle_gamma   90.00
#
_symmetry.space_group_name_H-M   'P 1'
#
loop_
_entity.id
_entity.type
_entity.pdbx_description
1 polymer ?
#
loop_
_entity_poly.entity_id
_entity_poly.type
_entity_poly.pdbx_seq_one_letter_code
_entity_poly.pdbx_strand_id
1 'polypeptide(L)'
;MKHKNLMIVGTSSGAGKSITVAGLCRIFKKDGYTVCPFKSQNMALNSFVTKTGKEMGRAQVVQALASEIEPEAFMNPILLKPTTDRKIQVIVNGKSIGNMSGIEYGRYKTSLKPEIMKSYNHIKDNYEISVIEGAGSPVEINIKEEDIANMKMAEMADAPVILVADIDRGGVFASIYGTIMLLSENERKRVKGVIINKFRGDVNILKPGLKEIETLTGVPVVGVIPYSNVDIEDEDSVTERFNSLKSNNGIKIAIIKLKHISNFTDFEALKIA
;
A
#
# COMPACT_ATOMS: atom_id res chain seq x y z
N MET A 1 3.26 -2.26 -26.95
CA MET A 1 4.49 -1.82 -26.20
C MET A 1 4.85 -2.86 -25.16
N LYS A 2 6.12 -2.99 -24.78
CA LYS A 2 6.52 -3.95 -23.71
C LYS A 2 6.05 -3.40 -22.37
N HIS A 3 5.30 -4.20 -21.59
CA HIS A 3 4.85 -3.84 -20.23
C HIS A 3 6.02 -3.39 -19.35
N LYS A 4 5.80 -2.36 -18.55
CA LYS A 4 6.73 -1.86 -17.53
C LYS A 4 6.09 -1.91 -16.14
N ASN A 5 6.91 -2.03 -15.12
CA ASN A 5 6.44 -2.08 -13.74
C ASN A 5 7.33 -1.27 -12.82
N LEU A 6 6.78 -0.91 -11.67
CA LEU A 6 7.47 -0.26 -10.57
C LEU A 6 6.84 -0.73 -9.26
N MET A 7 7.66 -1.05 -8.27
CA MET A 7 7.15 -1.42 -6.95
C MET A 7 7.50 -0.37 -5.90
N ILE A 8 6.52 -0.02 -5.08
CA ILE A 8 6.64 0.92 -3.98
C ILE A 8 6.57 0.14 -2.67
N VAL A 9 7.67 0.13 -1.91
CA VAL A 9 7.72 -0.40 -0.54
C VAL A 9 7.93 0.73 0.46
N GLY A 10 7.69 0.49 1.73
CA GLY A 10 7.85 1.53 2.75
C GLY A 10 8.75 1.08 3.88
N THR A 11 9.41 2.01 4.56
CA THR A 11 10.16 1.70 5.79
C THR A 11 9.27 1.20 6.92
N SER A 12 7.95 1.50 6.84
CA SER A 12 6.95 1.09 7.84
C SER A 12 5.53 1.14 7.27
N SER A 13 4.55 0.63 8.03
CA SER A 13 3.14 0.97 7.81
C SER A 13 2.95 2.48 7.95
N GLY A 14 2.03 3.06 7.17
CA GLY A 14 1.77 4.50 7.21
C GLY A 14 2.86 5.40 6.60
N ALA A 15 3.94 4.85 6.02
CA ALA A 15 4.98 5.64 5.35
C ALA A 15 4.46 6.43 4.12
N GLY A 16 3.28 6.09 3.61
CA GLY A 16 2.64 6.77 2.49
C GLY A 16 2.77 6.02 1.17
N LYS A 17 2.95 4.68 1.21
CA LYS A 17 2.97 3.83 0.01
C LYS A 17 1.73 4.03 -0.85
N SER A 18 0.54 3.90 -0.27
CA SER A 18 -0.74 3.91 -0.99
C SER A 18 -0.98 5.22 -1.73
N ILE A 19 -0.69 6.37 -1.08
CA ILE A 19 -0.81 7.67 -1.73
C ILE A 19 0.26 7.88 -2.82
N THR A 20 1.47 7.38 -2.61
CA THR A 20 2.54 7.45 -3.62
C THR A 20 2.16 6.63 -4.86
N VAL A 21 1.60 5.42 -4.66
CA VAL A 21 1.08 4.59 -5.77
C VAL A 21 -0.05 5.28 -6.49
N ALA A 22 -1.05 5.83 -5.77
CA ALA A 22 -2.15 6.58 -6.38
C ALA A 22 -1.65 7.78 -7.20
N GLY A 23 -0.70 8.54 -6.66
CA GLY A 23 -0.08 9.67 -7.35
C GLY A 23 0.65 9.25 -8.62
N LEU A 24 1.45 8.19 -8.57
CA LEU A 24 2.15 7.65 -9.75
C LEU A 24 1.17 7.11 -10.79
N CYS A 25 0.15 6.38 -10.37
CA CYS A 25 -0.92 5.93 -11.26
C CYS A 25 -1.56 7.11 -12.00
N ARG A 26 -1.87 8.20 -11.26
CA ARG A 26 -2.46 9.41 -11.86
C ARG A 26 -1.52 10.11 -12.82
N ILE A 27 -0.22 10.22 -12.49
CA ILE A 27 0.79 10.82 -13.35
C ILE A 27 0.91 10.04 -14.65
N PHE A 28 1.16 8.72 -14.57
CA PHE A 28 1.29 7.88 -15.76
C PHE A 28 0.02 7.87 -16.63
N LYS A 29 -1.16 7.92 -16.00
CA LYS A 29 -2.42 8.06 -16.74
C LYS A 29 -2.51 9.39 -17.48
N LYS A 30 -2.10 10.51 -16.85
CA LYS A 30 -2.04 11.82 -17.49
C LYS A 30 -1.02 11.88 -18.62
N ASP A 31 0.07 11.11 -18.54
CA ASP A 31 1.07 10.97 -19.58
C ASP A 31 0.59 10.08 -20.74
N GLY A 32 -0.64 9.58 -20.70
CA GLY A 32 -1.30 8.84 -21.78
C GLY A 32 -1.15 7.32 -21.71
N TYR A 33 -0.55 6.76 -20.66
CA TYR A 33 -0.40 5.31 -20.52
C TYR A 33 -1.66 4.64 -19.98
N THR A 34 -1.85 3.37 -20.34
CA THR A 34 -2.77 2.47 -19.62
C THR A 34 -2.08 1.94 -18.38
N VAL A 35 -2.62 2.28 -17.19
CA VAL A 35 -1.98 2.00 -15.90
C VAL A 35 -2.89 1.18 -15.02
N CYS A 36 -2.34 0.19 -14.34
CA CYS A 36 -3.06 -0.60 -13.35
C CYS A 36 -2.30 -0.65 -12.01
N PRO A 37 -2.93 -0.34 -10.88
CA PRO A 37 -2.37 -0.60 -9.57
C PRO A 37 -2.42 -2.10 -9.25
N PHE A 38 -1.49 -2.55 -8.40
CA PHE A 38 -1.49 -3.92 -7.90
C PHE A 38 -0.98 -4.00 -6.47
N LYS A 39 -1.64 -4.78 -5.64
CA LYS A 39 -1.15 -5.14 -4.30
C LYS A 39 -1.46 -6.61 -4.07
N SER A 40 -0.44 -7.45 -4.06
CA SER A 40 -0.59 -8.90 -3.97
C SER A 40 -1.36 -9.35 -2.74
N GLN A 41 -1.08 -8.74 -1.57
CA GLN A 41 -1.78 -8.98 -0.32
C GLN A 41 -2.04 -7.66 0.39
N ASN A 42 -3.28 -7.46 0.84
CA ASN A 42 -3.66 -6.37 1.71
C ASN A 42 -4.23 -6.89 3.03
N MET A 43 -4.00 -6.16 4.13
CA MET A 43 -4.64 -6.40 5.41
C MET A 43 -5.40 -5.14 5.80
N ALA A 44 -6.72 -5.16 5.68
CA ALA A 44 -7.57 -4.01 5.96
C ALA A 44 -8.96 -4.45 6.41
N LEU A 45 -9.56 -3.72 7.34
CA LEU A 45 -10.97 -3.88 7.69
C LEU A 45 -11.88 -3.20 6.67
N ASN A 46 -11.38 -2.15 6.02
CA ASN A 46 -12.11 -1.38 5.03
C ASN A 46 -11.98 -2.02 3.66
N SER A 47 -13.09 -2.46 3.10
CA SER A 47 -13.15 -3.12 1.80
C SER A 47 -14.19 -2.48 0.89
N PHE A 48 -14.15 -2.85 -0.37
CA PHE A 48 -15.06 -2.42 -1.42
C PHE A 48 -15.59 -3.64 -2.17
N VAL A 49 -16.86 -3.60 -2.55
CA VAL A 49 -17.47 -4.61 -3.41
C VAL A 49 -17.51 -4.09 -4.83
N THR A 50 -16.83 -4.78 -5.74
CA THR A 50 -16.78 -4.44 -7.16
C THR A 50 -18.13 -4.65 -7.84
N LYS A 51 -18.31 -4.11 -9.05
CA LYS A 51 -19.52 -4.34 -9.86
C LYS A 51 -19.81 -5.82 -10.13
N THR A 52 -18.80 -6.66 -10.06
CA THR A 52 -18.90 -8.12 -10.24
C THR A 52 -19.20 -8.86 -8.93
N GLY A 53 -19.48 -8.15 -7.83
CA GLY A 53 -19.79 -8.72 -6.52
C GLY A 53 -18.57 -9.32 -5.80
N LYS A 54 -17.35 -8.92 -6.19
CA LYS A 54 -16.09 -9.36 -5.58
C LYS A 54 -15.57 -8.33 -4.60
N GLU A 55 -14.90 -8.76 -3.54
CA GLU A 55 -14.37 -7.90 -2.50
C GLU A 55 -12.88 -7.60 -2.70
N MET A 56 -12.47 -6.35 -2.51
CA MET A 56 -11.08 -5.90 -2.59
C MET A 56 -10.78 -4.80 -1.57
N GLY A 57 -9.49 -4.53 -1.33
CA GLY A 57 -9.04 -3.48 -0.41
C GLY A 57 -9.37 -2.08 -0.91
N ARG A 58 -9.79 -1.20 0.00
CA ARG A 58 -10.22 0.18 -0.32
C ARG A 58 -9.08 1.02 -0.92
N ALA A 59 -7.86 0.87 -0.45
CA ALA A 59 -6.71 1.61 -0.99
C ALA A 59 -6.51 1.35 -2.50
N GLN A 60 -6.70 0.11 -2.96
CA GLN A 60 -6.57 -0.23 -4.38
C GLN A 60 -7.72 0.32 -5.22
N VAL A 61 -8.90 0.54 -4.62
CA VAL A 61 -10.00 1.27 -5.28
C VAL A 61 -9.60 2.71 -5.58
N VAL A 62 -9.04 3.42 -4.60
CA VAL A 62 -8.52 4.80 -4.79
C VAL A 62 -7.47 4.84 -5.89
N GLN A 63 -6.58 3.87 -5.93
CA GLN A 63 -5.53 3.77 -6.95
C GLN A 63 -6.10 3.46 -8.34
N ALA A 64 -7.12 2.60 -8.43
CA ALA A 64 -7.83 2.31 -9.68
C ALA A 64 -8.54 3.57 -10.22
N LEU A 65 -9.24 4.31 -9.34
CA LEU A 65 -9.86 5.59 -9.68
C LEU A 65 -8.83 6.64 -10.12
N ALA A 66 -7.66 6.69 -9.49
CA ALA A 66 -6.55 7.55 -9.92
C ALA A 66 -6.04 7.19 -11.32
N SER A 67 -6.10 5.92 -11.68
CA SER A 67 -5.78 5.38 -13.02
C SER A 67 -6.93 5.53 -14.03
N GLU A 68 -8.10 6.02 -13.60
CA GLU A 68 -9.34 6.09 -14.40
C GLU A 68 -9.77 4.73 -14.97
N ILE A 69 -9.65 3.68 -14.16
CA ILE A 69 -10.12 2.33 -14.50
C ILE A 69 -11.08 1.81 -13.44
N GLU A 70 -11.94 0.88 -13.81
CA GLU A 70 -12.88 0.23 -12.90
C GLU A 70 -12.11 -0.64 -11.89
N PRO A 71 -12.41 -0.53 -10.57
CA PRO A 71 -11.81 -1.40 -9.56
C PRO A 71 -12.20 -2.86 -9.75
N GLU A 72 -11.22 -3.75 -9.80
CA GLU A 72 -11.40 -5.18 -9.98
C GLU A 72 -10.54 -5.99 -9.02
N ALA A 73 -11.05 -7.14 -8.56
CA ALA A 73 -10.42 -7.93 -7.51
C ALA A 73 -9.02 -8.48 -7.88
N PHE A 74 -8.67 -8.58 -9.17
CA PHE A 74 -7.33 -8.96 -9.58
C PHE A 74 -6.26 -7.92 -9.22
N MET A 75 -6.64 -6.67 -8.96
CA MET A 75 -5.72 -5.62 -8.47
C MET A 75 -5.29 -5.86 -7.02
N ASN A 76 -6.08 -6.63 -6.26
CA ASN A 76 -5.79 -7.05 -4.89
C ASN A 76 -6.25 -8.50 -4.68
N PRO A 77 -5.51 -9.51 -5.19
CA PRO A 77 -5.96 -10.90 -5.17
C PRO A 77 -6.10 -11.48 -3.76
N ILE A 78 -5.34 -11.00 -2.78
CA ILE A 78 -5.43 -11.48 -1.41
C ILE A 78 -5.80 -10.32 -0.48
N LEU A 79 -6.96 -10.42 0.17
CA LEU A 79 -7.39 -9.48 1.21
C LEU A 79 -7.60 -10.24 2.52
N LEU A 80 -6.99 -9.71 3.58
CA LEU A 80 -7.09 -10.25 4.93
C LEU A 80 -7.89 -9.28 5.80
N LYS A 81 -8.97 -9.75 6.41
CA LYS A 81 -9.80 -8.95 7.34
C LYS A 81 -9.66 -9.51 8.75
N PRO A 82 -9.01 -8.81 9.69
CA PRO A 82 -9.00 -9.21 11.09
C PRO A 82 -10.42 -9.32 11.63
N THR A 83 -10.80 -10.50 12.12
CA THR A 83 -12.15 -10.74 12.71
C THR A 83 -12.11 -10.77 14.22
N THR A 84 -10.98 -11.22 14.78
CA THR A 84 -10.68 -11.21 16.21
C THR A 84 -9.19 -10.98 16.41
N ASP A 85 -8.73 -10.88 17.67
CA ASP A 85 -7.30 -10.73 17.99
C ASP A 85 -6.42 -11.90 17.46
N ARG A 86 -7.03 -13.03 17.10
CA ARG A 86 -6.31 -14.26 16.69
C ARG A 86 -6.76 -14.85 15.36
N LYS A 87 -7.84 -14.34 14.75
CA LYS A 87 -8.41 -14.87 13.51
C LYS A 87 -8.56 -13.80 12.46
N ILE A 88 -8.30 -14.19 11.23
CA ILE A 88 -8.44 -13.38 10.02
C ILE A 88 -9.38 -14.09 9.05
N GLN A 89 -10.27 -13.36 8.43
CA GLN A 89 -11.00 -13.82 7.25
C GLN A 89 -10.08 -13.66 6.04
N VAL A 90 -9.91 -14.73 5.31
CA VAL A 90 -9.07 -14.75 4.10
C VAL A 90 -9.96 -14.67 2.87
N ILE A 91 -9.70 -13.69 2.03
CA ILE A 91 -10.42 -13.43 0.79
C ILE A 91 -9.42 -13.60 -0.36
N VAL A 92 -9.74 -14.49 -1.32
CA VAL A 92 -8.91 -14.78 -2.49
C VAL A 92 -9.69 -14.44 -3.75
N ASN A 93 -9.12 -13.58 -4.60
CA ASN A 93 -9.76 -13.09 -5.82
C ASN A 93 -11.20 -12.58 -5.59
N GLY A 94 -11.39 -11.88 -4.47
CA GLY A 94 -12.65 -11.27 -4.08
C GLY A 94 -13.69 -12.22 -3.48
N LYS A 95 -13.34 -13.47 -3.17
CA LYS A 95 -14.22 -14.45 -2.53
C LYS A 95 -13.63 -14.92 -1.20
N SER A 96 -14.44 -14.92 -0.15
CA SER A 96 -14.03 -15.48 1.15
C SER A 96 -13.82 -16.99 1.04
N ILE A 97 -12.66 -17.46 1.53
CA ILE A 97 -12.33 -18.88 1.65
C ILE A 97 -12.42 -19.40 3.09
N GLY A 98 -12.79 -18.51 4.03
CA GLY A 98 -12.99 -18.84 5.43
C GLY A 98 -12.09 -18.06 6.39
N ASN A 99 -12.15 -18.44 7.66
CA ASN A 99 -11.35 -17.84 8.72
C ASN A 99 -10.17 -18.73 9.07
N MET A 100 -9.00 -18.13 9.27
CA MET A 100 -7.76 -18.81 9.67
C MET A 100 -7.13 -18.09 10.86
N SER A 101 -6.38 -18.82 11.68
CA SER A 101 -5.43 -18.21 12.61
C SER A 101 -4.20 -17.67 11.84
N GLY A 102 -3.41 -16.79 12.45
CA GLY A 102 -2.18 -16.29 11.84
C GLY A 102 -1.19 -17.41 11.48
N ILE A 103 -1.11 -18.47 12.31
CA ILE A 103 -0.24 -19.65 12.08
C ILE A 103 -0.73 -20.44 10.86
N GLU A 104 -2.03 -20.71 10.78
CA GLU A 104 -2.62 -21.43 9.64
C GLU A 104 -2.43 -20.64 8.34
N TYR A 105 -2.68 -19.35 8.38
CA TYR A 105 -2.46 -18.49 7.23
C TYR A 105 -0.98 -18.42 6.82
N GLY A 106 -0.05 -18.33 7.77
CA GLY A 106 1.39 -18.36 7.49
C GLY A 106 1.80 -19.57 6.65
N ARG A 107 1.29 -20.76 7.01
CA ARG A 107 1.54 -22.00 6.26
C ARG A 107 0.84 -22.03 4.90
N TYR A 108 -0.33 -21.41 4.80
CA TYR A 108 -1.16 -21.41 3.60
C TYR A 108 -0.72 -20.37 2.57
N LYS A 109 -0.26 -19.18 2.99
CA LYS A 109 -0.06 -18.04 2.10
C LYS A 109 0.94 -18.28 0.97
N THR A 110 1.95 -19.14 1.17
CA THR A 110 2.92 -19.46 0.11
C THR A 110 2.31 -20.23 -1.04
N SER A 111 1.24 -21.00 -0.79
CA SER A 111 0.47 -21.72 -1.82
C SER A 111 -0.36 -20.77 -2.71
N LEU A 112 -0.53 -19.52 -2.29
CA LEU A 112 -1.27 -18.49 -3.03
C LEU A 112 -0.45 -17.80 -4.15
N LYS A 113 0.86 -18.07 -4.24
CA LYS A 113 1.72 -17.48 -5.29
C LYS A 113 1.19 -17.68 -6.72
N PRO A 114 0.66 -18.85 -7.11
CA PRO A 114 0.07 -19.03 -8.44
C PRO A 114 -1.12 -18.10 -8.68
N GLU A 115 -2.01 -17.90 -7.69
CA GLU A 115 -3.16 -17.01 -7.81
C GLU A 115 -2.73 -15.53 -7.92
N ILE A 116 -1.71 -15.15 -7.14
CA ILE A 116 -1.10 -13.81 -7.21
C ILE A 116 -0.53 -13.58 -8.62
N MET A 117 0.24 -14.54 -9.14
CA MET A 117 0.87 -14.41 -10.45
C MET A 117 -0.14 -14.47 -11.60
N LYS A 118 -1.23 -15.22 -11.46
CA LYS A 118 -2.34 -15.20 -12.42
C LYS A 118 -2.95 -13.80 -12.54
N SER A 119 -3.22 -13.16 -11.40
CA SER A 119 -3.73 -11.80 -11.36
C SER A 119 -2.73 -10.78 -11.90
N TYR A 120 -1.46 -10.91 -11.53
CA TYR A 120 -0.41 -10.03 -12.03
C TYR A 120 -0.16 -10.18 -13.53
N ASN A 121 -0.14 -11.41 -14.05
CA ASN A 121 0.01 -11.69 -15.49
C ASN A 121 -1.15 -11.10 -16.29
N HIS A 122 -2.39 -11.18 -15.76
CA HIS A 122 -3.52 -10.49 -16.39
C HIS A 122 -3.26 -8.98 -16.53
N ILE A 123 -2.68 -8.33 -15.52
CA ILE A 123 -2.30 -6.91 -15.60
C ILE A 123 -1.20 -6.71 -16.65
N LYS A 124 -0.17 -7.54 -16.62
CA LYS A 124 0.96 -7.49 -17.55
C LYS A 124 0.53 -7.61 -19.01
N ASP A 125 -0.51 -8.39 -19.28
CA ASP A 125 -1.00 -8.64 -20.64
C ASP A 125 -1.95 -7.55 -21.15
N ASN A 126 -2.58 -6.77 -20.25
CA ASN A 126 -3.63 -5.81 -20.61
C ASN A 126 -3.28 -4.33 -20.36
N TYR A 127 -2.19 -4.04 -19.63
CA TYR A 127 -1.80 -2.67 -19.29
C TYR A 127 -0.34 -2.41 -19.63
N GLU A 128 -0.03 -1.17 -20.00
CA GLU A 128 1.34 -0.76 -20.33
C GLU A 128 2.21 -0.61 -19.10
N ILE A 129 1.61 -0.15 -17.98
CA ILE A 129 2.33 0.07 -16.72
C ILE A 129 1.57 -0.57 -15.56
N SER A 130 2.28 -1.26 -14.69
CA SER A 130 1.76 -1.61 -13.36
C SER A 130 2.55 -0.91 -12.26
N VAL A 131 1.82 -0.33 -11.30
CA VAL A 131 2.40 0.22 -10.07
C VAL A 131 2.02 -0.70 -8.91
N ILE A 132 3.03 -1.37 -8.35
CA ILE A 132 2.86 -2.41 -7.35
C ILE A 132 3.07 -1.81 -5.96
N GLU A 133 2.16 -2.06 -5.02
CA GLU A 133 2.27 -1.65 -3.63
C GLU A 133 2.70 -2.81 -2.73
N GLY A 134 3.73 -2.58 -1.90
CA GLY A 134 4.11 -3.50 -0.83
C GLY A 134 3.24 -3.35 0.43
N ALA A 135 3.40 -4.25 1.38
CA ALA A 135 2.70 -4.26 2.66
C ALA A 135 3.66 -4.07 3.85
N GLY A 136 3.35 -3.15 4.77
CA GLY A 136 4.21 -2.88 5.94
C GLY A 136 5.62 -2.47 5.55
N SER A 137 6.62 -3.15 6.12
CA SER A 137 8.04 -3.01 5.80
C SER A 137 8.56 -4.26 5.07
N PRO A 138 9.52 -4.13 4.12
CA PRO A 138 10.11 -5.28 3.43
C PRO A 138 11.09 -6.09 4.29
N VAL A 139 11.37 -5.63 5.50
CA VAL A 139 12.39 -6.21 6.39
C VAL A 139 11.83 -6.73 7.71
N GLU A 140 10.59 -7.20 7.69
CA GLU A 140 10.02 -7.96 8.80
C GLU A 140 10.71 -9.32 8.91
N ILE A 141 11.85 -9.34 9.62
CA ILE A 141 12.83 -10.46 9.65
C ILE A 141 12.16 -11.78 10.07
N ASN A 142 11.23 -11.71 11.00
CA ASN A 142 10.53 -12.86 11.58
C ASN A 142 9.55 -13.56 10.63
N ILE A 143 9.17 -12.92 9.51
CA ILE A 143 8.23 -13.47 8.53
C ILE A 143 8.74 -13.38 7.09
N LYS A 144 10.04 -13.13 6.91
CA LYS A 144 10.67 -12.87 5.62
C LYS A 144 10.55 -14.04 4.64
N GLU A 145 10.73 -15.27 5.12
CA GLU A 145 10.67 -16.47 4.27
C GLU A 145 9.28 -16.70 3.65
N GLU A 146 8.26 -16.22 4.32
CA GLU A 146 6.87 -16.32 3.89
C GLU A 146 6.39 -15.06 3.13
N ASP A 147 7.28 -14.15 2.75
CA ASP A 147 6.91 -12.93 2.04
C ASP A 147 6.26 -13.26 0.69
N ILE A 148 5.12 -12.63 0.42
CA ILE A 148 4.42 -12.65 -0.87
C ILE A 148 4.02 -11.23 -1.30
N ALA A 149 4.37 -10.22 -0.51
CA ALA A 149 3.83 -8.87 -0.63
C ALA A 149 4.90 -7.79 -0.87
N ASN A 150 6.15 -8.04 -0.50
CA ASN A 150 7.23 -7.07 -0.60
C ASN A 150 8.32 -7.53 -1.59
N MET A 151 9.54 -7.79 -1.10
CA MET A 151 10.67 -8.10 -1.99
C MET A 151 10.47 -9.39 -2.80
N LYS A 152 9.72 -10.36 -2.26
CA LYS A 152 9.38 -11.56 -3.04
C LYS A 152 8.40 -11.24 -4.18
N MET A 153 7.46 -10.32 -3.97
CA MET A 153 6.60 -9.85 -5.08
C MET A 153 7.42 -9.07 -6.12
N ALA A 154 8.36 -8.22 -5.68
CA ALA A 154 9.28 -7.52 -6.58
C ALA A 154 10.11 -8.49 -7.43
N GLU A 155 10.57 -9.60 -6.83
CA GLU A 155 11.30 -10.67 -7.53
C GLU A 155 10.40 -11.35 -8.56
N MET A 156 9.19 -11.81 -8.16
CA MET A 156 8.24 -12.49 -9.04
C MET A 156 7.80 -11.63 -10.24
N ALA A 157 7.66 -10.33 -10.02
CA ALA A 157 7.27 -9.37 -11.06
C ALA A 157 8.47 -8.84 -11.87
N ASP A 158 9.71 -9.17 -11.47
CA ASP A 158 10.95 -8.56 -11.95
C ASP A 158 10.88 -7.02 -11.93
N ALA A 159 10.39 -6.46 -10.81
CA ALA A 159 10.14 -5.04 -10.66
C ALA A 159 11.33 -4.31 -10.01
N PRO A 160 11.73 -3.13 -10.49
CA PRO A 160 12.51 -2.17 -9.73
C PRO A 160 11.69 -1.66 -8.54
N VAL A 161 12.39 -1.30 -7.45
CA VAL A 161 11.78 -0.93 -6.18
C VAL A 161 12.14 0.50 -5.82
N ILE A 162 11.16 1.27 -5.37
CA ILE A 162 11.34 2.57 -4.70
C ILE A 162 10.92 2.40 -3.24
N LEU A 163 11.80 2.82 -2.32
CA LEU A 163 11.55 2.83 -0.89
C LEU A 163 10.97 4.18 -0.47
N VAL A 164 9.80 4.19 0.15
CA VAL A 164 9.16 5.38 0.71
C VAL A 164 9.38 5.43 2.21
N ALA A 165 9.85 6.58 2.73
CA ALA A 165 10.15 6.78 4.14
C ALA A 165 9.44 8.03 4.67
N ASP A 166 8.81 7.91 5.83
CA ASP A 166 8.09 8.99 6.51
C ASP A 166 9.05 9.83 7.38
N ILE A 167 9.19 11.12 7.09
CA ILE A 167 10.04 12.03 7.88
C ILE A 167 9.29 12.71 9.02
N ASP A 168 7.96 12.78 8.96
CA ASP A 168 7.15 13.56 9.93
C ASP A 168 7.26 13.00 11.36
N ARG A 169 7.53 11.69 11.50
CA ARG A 169 7.72 11.01 12.80
C ARG A 169 9.12 11.09 13.36
N GLY A 170 10.09 11.63 12.62
CA GLY A 170 11.52 11.62 12.97
C GLY A 170 12.21 10.28 12.68
N GLY A 171 13.53 10.28 12.74
CA GLY A 171 14.35 9.06 12.54
C GLY A 171 14.38 8.51 11.11
N VAL A 172 14.00 9.30 10.09
CA VAL A 172 13.87 8.85 8.70
C VAL A 172 15.16 8.26 8.14
N PHE A 173 16.32 8.85 8.42
CA PHE A 173 17.61 8.36 7.92
C PHE A 173 17.98 7.01 8.51
N ALA A 174 17.74 6.81 9.82
CA ALA A 174 17.93 5.52 10.47
C ALA A 174 17.00 4.46 9.88
N SER A 175 15.73 4.81 9.63
CA SER A 175 14.75 3.90 9.00
C SER A 175 15.15 3.51 7.58
N ILE A 176 15.64 4.46 6.77
CA ILE A 176 16.12 4.18 5.41
C ILE A 176 17.35 3.27 5.47
N TYR A 177 18.36 3.66 6.25
CA TYR A 177 19.60 2.89 6.39
C TYR A 177 19.32 1.47 6.89
N GLY A 178 18.60 1.34 7.99
CA GLY A 178 18.24 0.02 8.56
C GLY A 178 17.47 -0.85 7.58
N THR A 179 16.48 -0.29 6.88
CA THR A 179 15.71 -1.03 5.88
C THR A 179 16.62 -1.55 4.76
N ILE A 180 17.45 -0.68 4.17
CA ILE A 180 18.33 -1.07 3.05
C ILE A 180 19.38 -2.08 3.51
N MET A 181 19.97 -1.93 4.70
CA MET A 181 21.00 -2.83 5.21
C MET A 181 20.48 -4.21 5.61
N LEU A 182 19.21 -4.32 6.04
CA LEU A 182 18.57 -5.60 6.37
C LEU A 182 18.08 -6.38 5.12
N LEU A 183 18.03 -5.77 3.96
CA LEU A 183 17.78 -6.46 2.70
C LEU A 183 18.98 -7.33 2.32
N SER A 184 18.72 -8.50 1.74
CA SER A 184 19.78 -9.29 1.09
C SER A 184 20.40 -8.53 -0.08
N GLU A 185 21.57 -8.95 -0.54
CA GLU A 185 22.26 -8.30 -1.67
C GLU A 185 21.39 -8.25 -2.94
N ASN A 186 20.70 -9.34 -3.26
CA ASN A 186 19.83 -9.41 -4.43
C ASN A 186 18.59 -8.52 -4.31
N GLU A 187 18.00 -8.43 -3.12
CA GLU A 187 16.87 -7.52 -2.85
C GLU A 187 17.32 -6.07 -2.92
N ARG A 188 18.48 -5.75 -2.34
CA ARG A 188 19.07 -4.40 -2.36
C ARG A 188 19.34 -3.91 -3.78
N LYS A 189 19.84 -4.77 -4.65
CA LYS A 189 20.06 -4.45 -6.09
C LYS A 189 18.77 -4.04 -6.81
N ARG A 190 17.58 -4.44 -6.33
CA ARG A 190 16.29 -4.01 -6.89
C ARG A 190 15.89 -2.61 -6.44
N VAL A 191 16.38 -2.12 -5.31
CA VAL A 191 16.08 -0.77 -4.81
C VAL A 191 16.80 0.26 -5.68
N LYS A 192 16.04 1.05 -6.43
CA LYS A 192 16.55 2.03 -7.40
C LYS A 192 16.47 3.47 -6.91
N GLY A 193 15.76 3.70 -5.81
CA GLY A 193 15.65 5.02 -5.23
C GLY A 193 14.88 5.04 -3.92
N VAL A 194 15.01 6.15 -3.23
CA VAL A 194 14.29 6.47 -2.00
C VAL A 194 13.44 7.70 -2.23
N ILE A 195 12.21 7.69 -1.73
CA ILE A 195 11.35 8.88 -1.61
C ILE A 195 11.20 9.20 -0.13
N ILE A 196 11.51 10.45 0.24
CA ILE A 196 11.18 10.99 1.56
C ILE A 196 9.81 11.63 1.48
N ASN A 197 8.87 11.14 2.28
CA ASN A 197 7.48 11.58 2.26
C ASN A 197 7.12 12.37 3.52
N LYS A 198 6.06 13.16 3.43
CA LYS A 198 5.49 14.00 4.49
C LYS A 198 6.46 15.06 5.00
N PHE A 199 7.28 15.61 4.12
CA PHE A 199 8.26 16.63 4.48
C PHE A 199 7.58 17.97 4.82
N ARG A 200 8.02 18.57 5.92
CA ARG A 200 7.62 19.93 6.34
C ARG A 200 8.87 20.81 6.46
N GLY A 201 8.81 22.01 5.93
CA GLY A 201 9.88 23.00 6.07
C GLY A 201 10.67 23.25 4.79
N ASP A 202 11.89 23.78 4.94
CA ASP A 202 12.77 24.11 3.82
C ASP A 202 13.62 22.90 3.41
N VAL A 203 13.45 22.45 2.18
CA VAL A 203 14.19 21.32 1.60
C VAL A 203 15.71 21.57 1.56
N ASN A 204 16.16 22.83 1.56
CA ASN A 204 17.58 23.15 1.56
C ASN A 204 18.28 22.69 2.85
N ILE A 205 17.57 22.71 3.98
CA ILE A 205 18.08 22.21 5.27
C ILE A 205 18.24 20.69 5.22
N LEU A 206 17.41 20.01 4.45
CA LEU A 206 17.43 18.55 4.31
C LEU A 206 18.56 18.04 3.39
N LYS A 207 18.94 18.83 2.38
CA LYS A 207 19.91 18.44 1.34
C LYS A 207 21.20 17.79 1.84
N PRO A 208 21.89 18.31 2.89
CA PRO A 208 23.12 17.64 3.38
C PRO A 208 22.85 16.20 3.85
N GLY A 209 21.74 16.00 4.60
CA GLY A 209 21.34 14.67 5.07
C GLY A 209 20.95 13.72 3.91
N LEU A 210 20.34 14.25 2.82
CA LEU A 210 20.06 13.46 1.63
C LEU A 210 21.34 12.93 1.01
N LYS A 211 22.34 13.78 0.83
CA LYS A 211 23.64 13.37 0.27
C LYS A 211 24.36 12.36 1.15
N GLU A 212 24.28 12.51 2.46
CA GLU A 212 24.90 11.55 3.39
C GLU A 212 24.23 10.18 3.33
N ILE A 213 22.88 10.11 3.35
CA ILE A 213 22.18 8.82 3.26
C ILE A 213 22.40 8.13 1.93
N GLU A 214 22.49 8.88 0.81
CA GLU A 214 22.86 8.32 -0.50
C GLU A 214 24.26 7.71 -0.47
N THR A 215 25.23 8.39 0.16
CA THR A 215 26.60 7.86 0.30
C THR A 215 26.63 6.60 1.16
N LEU A 216 25.89 6.58 2.27
CA LEU A 216 25.85 5.44 3.20
C LEU A 216 25.16 4.21 2.63
N THR A 217 24.15 4.41 1.80
CA THR A 217 23.31 3.31 1.27
C THR A 217 23.65 2.91 -0.15
N GLY A 218 24.32 3.77 -0.91
CA GLY A 218 24.52 3.61 -2.36
C GLY A 218 23.22 3.73 -3.18
N VAL A 219 22.13 4.22 -2.58
CA VAL A 219 20.82 4.36 -3.23
C VAL A 219 20.44 5.85 -3.31
N PRO A 220 20.11 6.39 -4.51
CA PRO A 220 19.76 7.81 -4.65
C PRO A 220 18.42 8.16 -4.02
N VAL A 221 18.30 9.37 -3.46
CA VAL A 221 17.02 9.96 -3.06
C VAL A 221 16.41 10.64 -4.29
N VAL A 222 15.39 10.02 -4.86
CA VAL A 222 14.76 10.43 -6.13
C VAL A 222 13.64 11.46 -5.96
N GLY A 223 13.24 11.73 -4.72
CA GLY A 223 12.20 12.73 -4.45
C GLY A 223 11.98 13.00 -2.97
N VAL A 224 11.51 14.21 -2.71
CA VAL A 224 10.99 14.65 -1.41
C VAL A 224 9.56 15.14 -1.62
N ILE A 225 8.59 14.43 -1.05
CA ILE A 225 7.17 14.77 -1.16
C ILE A 225 6.78 15.63 0.04
N PRO A 226 6.28 16.85 -0.20
CA PRO A 226 5.78 17.69 0.88
C PRO A 226 4.61 17.01 1.64
N TYR A 227 4.46 17.36 2.89
CA TYR A 227 3.26 17.01 3.64
C TYR A 227 2.02 17.59 2.93
N SER A 228 1.03 16.75 2.72
CA SER A 228 -0.21 17.13 2.06
C SER A 228 -1.40 16.62 2.88
N ASN A 229 -2.40 17.47 3.05
CA ASN A 229 -3.68 17.12 3.67
C ASN A 229 -4.65 16.54 2.63
N VAL A 230 -4.17 15.67 1.76
CA VAL A 230 -5.07 14.98 0.82
C VAL A 230 -5.98 14.07 1.65
N ASP A 231 -7.28 14.33 1.57
CA ASP A 231 -8.29 13.52 2.22
C ASP A 231 -8.51 12.24 1.40
N ILE A 232 -7.71 11.22 1.71
CA ILE A 232 -7.88 9.87 1.17
C ILE A 232 -8.55 9.04 2.24
N GLU A 233 -9.49 8.20 1.83
CA GLU A 233 -10.17 7.26 2.72
C GLU A 233 -9.14 6.40 3.48
N ASP A 234 -9.33 6.32 4.80
CA ASP A 234 -8.46 5.52 5.65
C ASP A 234 -8.61 4.02 5.34
N GLU A 235 -7.48 3.34 5.27
CA GLU A 235 -7.44 1.89 5.03
C GLU A 235 -7.80 1.10 6.30
N ASP A 236 -7.40 1.62 7.47
CA ASP A 236 -7.56 0.94 8.76
C ASP A 236 -8.57 1.63 9.67
N SER A 237 -9.27 0.83 10.47
CA SER A 237 -10.21 1.30 11.50
C SER A 237 -9.55 2.02 12.68
N VAL A 238 -8.21 2.09 12.72
CA VAL A 238 -7.43 2.85 13.72
C VAL A 238 -7.34 4.33 13.35
N THR A 239 -8.38 4.87 12.74
CA THR A 239 -8.44 6.29 12.40
C THR A 239 -8.84 7.12 13.61
N GLU A 240 -8.17 8.26 13.79
CA GLU A 240 -8.57 9.28 14.78
C GLU A 240 -9.79 10.10 14.32
N ARG A 241 -10.29 9.88 13.10
CA ARG A 241 -11.44 10.60 12.50
C ARG A 241 -12.71 10.48 13.34
N PHE A 242 -12.87 9.38 14.09
CA PHE A 242 -14.01 9.20 15.00
C PHE A 242 -13.93 10.02 16.30
N ASN A 243 -12.78 10.65 16.58
CA ASN A 243 -12.56 11.38 17.81
C ASN A 243 -12.90 12.88 17.70
N SER A 244 -13.18 13.38 16.50
CA SER A 244 -13.54 14.79 16.29
C SER A 244 -15.05 14.97 16.23
N LEU A 245 -15.66 15.30 17.37
CA LEU A 245 -17.03 15.83 17.42
C LEU A 245 -16.99 17.30 16.96
N LYS A 246 -17.36 17.58 15.73
CA LYS A 246 -17.70 18.94 15.31
C LYS A 246 -19.16 19.18 15.62
N SER A 247 -19.43 20.04 16.58
CA SER A 247 -20.77 20.58 16.84
C SER A 247 -21.09 21.60 15.76
N ASN A 248 -21.85 21.20 14.75
CA ASN A 248 -22.49 22.12 13.78
C ASN A 248 -23.99 22.09 13.99
N ASN A 249 -24.69 23.20 13.62
CA ASN A 249 -26.15 23.35 13.70
C ASN A 249 -26.94 22.50 12.67
N GLY A 250 -26.39 21.34 12.25
CA GLY A 250 -26.98 20.45 11.26
C GLY A 250 -27.71 19.24 11.88
N ILE A 251 -28.09 18.31 11.01
CA ILE A 251 -28.68 17.03 11.42
C ILE A 251 -27.63 16.21 12.20
N LYS A 252 -27.98 15.78 13.40
CA LYS A 252 -27.13 14.96 14.24
C LYS A 252 -27.32 13.48 13.88
N ILE A 253 -26.28 12.85 13.38
CA ILE A 253 -26.26 11.43 13.06
C ILE A 253 -25.31 10.72 14.03
N ALA A 254 -25.84 9.74 14.78
CA ALA A 254 -25.04 8.92 15.68
C ALA A 254 -24.59 7.63 14.98
N ILE A 255 -23.29 7.39 14.92
CA ILE A 255 -22.70 6.15 14.40
C ILE A 255 -22.27 5.29 15.60
N ILE A 256 -22.83 4.08 15.72
CA ILE A 256 -22.44 3.13 16.77
C ILE A 256 -21.12 2.47 16.38
N LYS A 257 -20.03 2.87 17.03
CA LYS A 257 -18.70 2.28 16.82
C LYS A 257 -18.55 0.99 17.60
N LEU A 258 -18.63 -0.14 16.91
CA LEU A 258 -18.28 -1.45 17.47
C LEU A 258 -16.75 -1.63 17.49
N LYS A 259 -16.26 -2.59 18.31
CA LYS A 259 -14.80 -2.84 18.49
C LYS A 259 -14.07 -3.16 17.17
N HIS A 260 -14.73 -3.82 16.25
CA HIS A 260 -14.21 -4.19 14.92
C HIS A 260 -15.17 -3.70 13.81
N ILE A 261 -15.39 -2.39 13.77
CA ILE A 261 -16.21 -1.80 12.69
C ILE A 261 -15.47 -1.93 11.35
N SER A 262 -16.15 -2.47 10.36
CA SER A 262 -15.69 -2.58 8.98
C SER A 262 -16.45 -1.60 8.09
N ASN A 263 -15.87 -1.19 6.96
CA ASN A 263 -16.49 -0.31 5.97
C ASN A 263 -17.02 1.04 6.54
N PHE A 264 -16.32 1.58 7.52
CA PHE A 264 -16.70 2.83 8.19
C PHE A 264 -16.65 4.06 7.27
N THR A 265 -15.95 3.98 6.14
CA THR A 265 -15.90 5.04 5.12
C THR A 265 -17.24 5.21 4.38
N ASP A 266 -18.17 4.28 4.50
CA ASP A 266 -19.53 4.42 3.95
C ASP A 266 -20.28 5.64 4.54
N PHE A 267 -19.86 6.14 5.70
CA PHE A 267 -20.43 7.33 6.34
C PHE A 267 -19.75 8.65 5.91
N GLU A 268 -18.67 8.62 5.15
CA GLU A 268 -17.95 9.86 4.74
C GLU A 268 -18.83 10.79 3.90
N ALA A 269 -19.71 10.24 3.07
CA ALA A 269 -20.65 11.04 2.29
C ALA A 269 -21.57 11.90 3.18
N LEU A 270 -21.97 11.40 4.35
CA LEU A 270 -22.79 12.13 5.32
C LEU A 270 -22.02 13.25 6.03
N LYS A 271 -20.70 13.17 6.08
CA LYS A 271 -19.84 14.19 6.69
C LYS A 271 -19.57 15.35 5.73
N ILE A 272 -19.61 15.10 4.45
CA ILE A 272 -19.34 16.08 3.39
C ILE A 272 -20.61 16.86 3.06
N ALA A 273 -21.80 16.25 3.20
CA ALA A 273 -23.10 16.87 2.99
C ALA A 273 -23.46 17.85 4.13
#